data_01cf703a89013251b32fe7e5745be08f
#
_entry.id   01cf703a89013251b32fe7e5745be08f
#
_cell.length_a   1.000
_cell.length_b   1.000
_cell.length_c   1.000
_cell.angle_alpha   90.00
_cell.angle_beta   90.00
_cell.angle_gamma   90.00
#
_symmetry.space_group_name_H-M   'P 1'
#
loop_
_entity.id
_entity.type
_entity.pdbx_description
1 polymer ?
#
loop_
_entity_poly.entity_id
_entity_poly.type
_entity_poly.pdbx_seq_one_letter_code
_entity_poly.pdbx_strand_id
1 'polypeptide(L)'
;ENIIPVRNIQSLKIATLSINRKEPGIFQNRISDYMPSTHFSIDPAERDSIPALLKKLNDFDLVIAGVFKTNQRPYNNYGVTKEQISFLDELMNSRKVILTYFGNPYGLGRLEPAKKATGLILTYQENDYTEDLAAQLIFGGIGASGLLPVTINKDWPSCYGIITPGNLRLQYGFPESAGMSSEILTRKIDSLANLGLQAKAYPGCEVIAARKGIVVFHKTYGYHTYDNRIAVEKGDLYDLASVTKISTSLPGLMLLDTENKFSPDNTLGYYLPFFRNSDKEDILMRDLLTHQGGLTPFIRFWESTIKNDSIFKKSILRHVPSQKFPYKIADKLYINRNYKQKMFNEIKKSKLGEKKYVYSDLTFIITPEIVESLAGERWYDYVTRNIYHRIGAHDIVFNPYRKYPLCRIAPTENDTFFRRQQLQGTVHDEGAAMLGGISGHAGLFAMANDLLKLMELYRRMGEYGGEQIIDKNVMKEYTSVQFPENKNRRGLGFDKPLLNNQELEQKDTYPTRGATPESFGHSGYTGTFVWIDPVKEISYVFFCNRVFPTRNNDRLYDLNIRTEILQTIYDSIYD
;
A
#
# COMPACT_ATOMS: atom_id res chain seq x y z
N GLU A 1 15.07 21.95 -16.30
CA GLU A 1 13.91 21.16 -15.86
C GLU A 1 14.02 20.90 -14.37
N ASN A 2 12.94 21.17 -13.62
CA ASN A 2 12.90 20.91 -12.18
C ASN A 2 12.74 19.40 -11.94
N ILE A 3 13.85 18.69 -11.71
CA ILE A 3 13.82 17.25 -11.42
C ILE A 3 13.37 16.94 -9.97
N ILE A 4 13.47 17.91 -9.06
CA ILE A 4 13.01 17.79 -7.68
C ILE A 4 11.76 18.67 -7.51
N PRO A 5 10.65 18.09 -7.05
CA PRO A 5 10.44 16.67 -6.71
C PRO A 5 10.36 15.76 -7.94
N VAL A 6 10.84 14.53 -7.79
CA VAL A 6 10.80 13.51 -8.86
C VAL A 6 9.33 13.19 -9.18
N ARG A 7 8.96 13.45 -10.46
CA ARG A 7 7.65 13.11 -11.02
C ARG A 7 7.72 11.73 -11.68
N ASN A 8 6.66 11.23 -12.24
CA ASN A 8 6.60 10.02 -13.09
C ASN A 8 7.42 8.83 -12.56
N ILE A 9 7.36 8.60 -11.24
CA ILE A 9 8.15 7.55 -10.57
C ILE A 9 7.91 6.16 -11.16
N GLN A 10 6.72 5.92 -11.73
CA GLN A 10 6.32 4.65 -12.35
C GLN A 10 7.18 4.27 -13.57
N SER A 11 7.84 5.22 -14.20
CA SER A 11 8.67 5.01 -15.39
C SER A 11 10.17 4.93 -15.08
N LEU A 12 10.58 5.08 -13.82
CA LEU A 12 11.98 5.20 -13.42
C LEU A 12 12.47 3.96 -12.68
N LYS A 13 13.63 3.47 -13.10
CA LYS A 13 14.43 2.51 -12.36
C LYS A 13 15.51 3.29 -11.60
N ILE A 14 15.40 3.34 -10.27
CA ILE A 14 16.25 4.17 -9.41
C ILE A 14 17.32 3.35 -8.72
N ALA A 15 18.56 3.81 -8.79
CA ALA A 15 19.65 3.41 -7.91
C ALA A 15 19.87 4.45 -6.82
N THR A 16 20.13 4.02 -5.59
CA THR A 16 20.69 4.89 -4.55
C THR A 16 22.15 4.58 -4.34
N LEU A 17 22.94 5.59 -4.09
CA LEU A 17 24.39 5.47 -3.94
C LEU A 17 24.88 6.19 -2.68
N SER A 18 25.45 5.43 -1.75
CA SER A 18 26.19 5.99 -0.60
C SER A 18 27.67 6.16 -0.94
N ILE A 19 28.15 7.39 -0.90
CA ILE A 19 29.57 7.71 -1.09
C ILE A 19 30.20 7.91 0.28
N ASN A 20 31.30 7.19 0.58
CA ASN A 20 32.03 7.11 1.86
C ASN A 20 31.28 6.36 2.99
N ARG A 21 30.17 5.69 2.71
CA ARG A 21 29.45 4.86 3.68
C ARG A 21 29.16 3.49 3.05
N LYS A 22 29.50 2.39 3.76
CA LYS A 22 29.35 1.03 3.23
C LYS A 22 27.90 0.52 3.29
N GLU A 23 27.21 0.77 4.40
CA GLU A 23 25.86 0.28 4.62
C GLU A 23 24.81 1.34 4.28
N PRO A 24 23.62 0.92 3.80
CA PRO A 24 22.48 1.81 3.66
C PRO A 24 22.15 2.49 5.00
N GLY A 25 21.86 3.79 4.96
CA GLY A 25 21.43 4.57 6.12
C GLY A 25 19.97 5.01 6.02
N ILE A 26 19.62 5.97 6.86
CA ILE A 26 18.26 6.55 6.91
C ILE A 26 17.84 7.12 5.55
N PHE A 27 18.78 7.78 4.85
CA PHE A 27 18.53 8.36 3.53
C PHE A 27 18.04 7.33 2.52
N GLN A 28 18.76 6.19 2.37
CA GLN A 28 18.39 5.13 1.43
C GLN A 28 17.11 4.40 1.85
N ASN A 29 16.94 4.14 3.15
CA ASN A 29 15.76 3.48 3.68
C ASN A 29 14.51 4.34 3.43
N ARG A 30 14.59 5.67 3.66
CA ARG A 30 13.48 6.59 3.39
C ARG A 30 13.16 6.69 1.91
N ILE A 31 14.14 6.65 1.02
CA ILE A 31 13.89 6.57 -0.43
C ILE A 31 13.07 5.33 -0.77
N SER A 32 13.37 4.19 -0.15
CA SER A 32 12.63 2.93 -0.37
C SER A 32 11.18 2.98 0.12
N ASP A 33 10.85 3.85 1.09
CA ASP A 33 9.46 4.09 1.49
C ASP A 33 8.62 4.75 0.39
N TYR A 34 9.25 5.48 -0.55
CA TYR A 34 8.55 6.11 -1.69
C TYR A 34 8.44 5.20 -2.89
N MET A 35 9.49 4.45 -3.20
CA MET A 35 9.49 3.49 -4.30
C MET A 35 10.66 2.50 -4.17
N PRO A 36 10.57 1.31 -4.79
CA PRO A 36 11.67 0.37 -4.82
C PRO A 36 12.93 0.99 -5.43
N SER A 37 14.05 0.80 -4.76
CA SER A 37 15.36 1.23 -5.22
C SER A 37 16.42 0.16 -4.96
N THR A 38 17.47 0.15 -5.77
CA THR A 38 18.63 -0.71 -5.56
C THR A 38 19.74 0.08 -4.90
N HIS A 39 20.21 -0.38 -3.74
CA HIS A 39 21.23 0.31 -2.97
C HIS A 39 22.64 -0.11 -3.39
N PHE A 40 23.49 0.89 -3.61
CA PHE A 40 24.91 0.74 -3.85
C PHE A 40 25.68 1.60 -2.86
N SER A 41 26.94 1.21 -2.60
CA SER A 41 27.87 1.98 -1.79
C SER A 41 29.26 1.96 -2.40
N ILE A 42 30.03 3.01 -2.18
CA ILE A 42 31.41 3.11 -2.61
C ILE A 42 32.23 3.96 -1.64
N ASP A 43 33.45 3.55 -1.43
CA ASP A 43 34.55 4.44 -0.99
C ASP A 43 35.40 4.78 -2.23
N PRO A 44 35.41 6.04 -2.70
CA PRO A 44 36.17 6.41 -3.89
C PRO A 44 37.69 6.17 -3.79
N ALA A 45 38.21 5.93 -2.59
CA ALA A 45 39.62 5.51 -2.40
C ALA A 45 39.85 4.06 -2.91
N GLU A 46 38.80 3.23 -2.96
CA GLU A 46 38.82 1.87 -3.50
C GLU A 46 38.67 1.89 -5.04
N ARG A 47 39.67 2.46 -5.75
CA ARG A 47 39.60 2.75 -7.20
C ARG A 47 39.25 1.56 -8.08
N ASP A 48 39.67 0.36 -7.73
CA ASP A 48 39.43 -0.86 -8.51
C ASP A 48 37.94 -1.27 -8.58
N SER A 49 37.13 -0.80 -7.63
CA SER A 49 35.69 -1.08 -7.58
C SER A 49 34.84 -0.15 -8.46
N ILE A 50 35.40 1.01 -8.84
CA ILE A 50 34.66 2.06 -9.58
C ILE A 50 34.15 1.58 -10.95
N PRO A 51 34.95 0.96 -11.84
CA PRO A 51 34.45 0.53 -13.15
C PRO A 51 33.31 -0.48 -13.08
N ALA A 52 33.39 -1.41 -12.12
CA ALA A 52 32.35 -2.41 -11.91
C ALA A 52 31.04 -1.78 -11.39
N LEU A 53 31.13 -0.78 -10.50
CA LEU A 53 29.97 -0.04 -10.03
C LEU A 53 29.31 0.78 -11.14
N LEU A 54 30.08 1.57 -11.89
CA LEU A 54 29.57 2.38 -12.99
C LEU A 54 28.89 1.52 -14.06
N LYS A 55 29.43 0.34 -14.35
CA LYS A 55 28.80 -0.63 -15.24
C LYS A 55 27.43 -1.09 -14.70
N LYS A 56 27.29 -1.37 -13.40
CA LYS A 56 26.02 -1.76 -12.79
C LYS A 56 25.00 -0.61 -12.82
N LEU A 57 25.45 0.64 -12.64
CA LEU A 57 24.60 1.82 -12.67
C LEU A 57 24.05 2.12 -14.08
N ASN A 58 24.56 1.48 -15.13
CA ASN A 58 24.03 1.59 -16.50
C ASN A 58 22.59 1.08 -16.63
N ASP A 59 22.15 0.19 -15.74
CA ASP A 59 20.82 -0.40 -15.75
C ASP A 59 19.73 0.50 -15.12
N PHE A 60 20.09 1.72 -14.69
CA PHE A 60 19.20 2.64 -13.97
C PHE A 60 19.03 3.97 -14.71
N ASP A 61 17.82 4.52 -14.65
CA ASP A 61 17.45 5.79 -15.29
C ASP A 61 17.90 7.00 -14.47
N LEU A 62 17.96 6.85 -13.15
CA LEU A 62 18.31 7.89 -12.19
C LEU A 62 19.15 7.31 -11.05
N VAL A 63 20.24 8.00 -10.71
CA VAL A 63 21.03 7.73 -9.51
C VAL A 63 20.78 8.82 -8.47
N ILE A 64 20.37 8.43 -7.27
CA ILE A 64 20.23 9.32 -6.12
C ILE A 64 21.43 9.08 -5.21
N ALA A 65 22.38 10.01 -5.21
CA ALA A 65 23.66 9.88 -4.51
C ALA A 65 23.70 10.76 -3.26
N GLY A 66 24.21 10.22 -2.15
CA GLY A 66 24.55 10.96 -0.94
C GLY A 66 26.04 10.95 -0.66
N VAL A 67 26.64 12.11 -0.39
CA VAL A 67 28.03 12.24 0.06
C VAL A 67 28.04 12.36 1.57
N PHE A 68 28.61 11.36 2.24
CA PHE A 68 28.65 11.21 3.69
C PHE A 68 30.07 11.38 4.25
N LYS A 69 30.20 11.40 5.57
CA LYS A 69 31.47 11.54 6.31
C LYS A 69 32.25 12.77 5.89
N THR A 70 31.55 13.88 5.68
CA THR A 70 32.13 15.17 5.40
C THR A 70 32.78 15.78 6.66
N ASN A 71 33.59 16.80 6.49
CA ASN A 71 34.27 17.48 7.58
C ASN A 71 33.91 18.97 7.62
N GLN A 72 33.77 19.53 8.82
CA GLN A 72 33.46 20.95 8.99
C GLN A 72 34.71 21.88 8.91
N ARG A 73 35.90 21.30 8.85
CA ARG A 73 37.16 22.04 9.01
C ARG A 73 37.85 22.35 7.67
N PRO A 74 38.17 23.62 7.38
CA PRO A 74 38.81 24.03 6.13
C PRO A 74 40.18 23.36 5.88
N TYR A 75 40.98 23.15 6.93
CA TYR A 75 42.30 22.55 6.79
C TYR A 75 42.26 21.07 6.41
N ASN A 76 41.13 20.40 6.60
CA ASN A 76 40.87 19.05 6.11
C ASN A 76 40.12 19.06 4.77
N ASN A 77 40.18 20.17 4.02
CA ASN A 77 39.43 20.37 2.77
C ASN A 77 37.92 19.97 2.88
N TYR A 78 37.31 20.15 4.07
CA TYR A 78 35.94 19.75 4.38
C TYR A 78 35.65 18.24 4.16
N GLY A 79 36.69 17.41 4.14
CA GLY A 79 36.58 15.96 3.86
C GLY A 79 36.47 15.62 2.37
N VAL A 80 36.60 16.61 1.48
CA VAL A 80 36.57 16.38 0.03
C VAL A 80 37.95 15.92 -0.45
N THR A 81 37.99 14.76 -1.11
CA THR A 81 39.20 14.16 -1.64
C THR A 81 39.26 14.24 -3.17
N LYS A 82 40.48 14.07 -3.74
CA LYS A 82 40.66 14.03 -5.19
C LYS A 82 39.94 12.82 -5.82
N GLU A 83 39.92 11.71 -5.11
CA GLU A 83 39.25 10.47 -5.53
C GLU A 83 37.74 10.67 -5.64
N GLN A 84 37.14 11.37 -4.67
CA GLN A 84 35.71 11.75 -4.74
C GLN A 84 35.41 12.64 -5.94
N ILE A 85 36.24 13.65 -6.18
CA ILE A 85 36.06 14.56 -7.32
C ILE A 85 36.12 13.77 -8.63
N SER A 86 37.15 12.92 -8.81
CA SER A 86 37.31 12.12 -10.01
C SER A 86 36.15 11.16 -10.24
N PHE A 87 35.70 10.45 -9.19
CA PHE A 87 34.58 9.53 -9.25
C PHE A 87 33.27 10.24 -9.60
N LEU A 88 32.98 11.35 -8.93
CA LEU A 88 31.76 12.11 -9.21
C LEU A 88 31.76 12.73 -10.59
N ASP A 89 32.89 13.14 -11.10
CA ASP A 89 33.01 13.63 -12.47
C ASP A 89 32.66 12.54 -13.50
N GLU A 90 33.19 11.35 -13.33
CA GLU A 90 32.90 10.20 -14.17
C GLU A 90 31.41 9.77 -14.08
N LEU A 91 30.87 9.72 -12.86
CA LEU A 91 29.46 9.37 -12.61
C LEU A 91 28.51 10.37 -13.29
N MET A 92 28.72 11.67 -13.09
CA MET A 92 27.83 12.71 -13.62
C MET A 92 27.96 12.93 -15.12
N ASN A 93 29.10 12.57 -15.73
CA ASN A 93 29.25 12.56 -17.19
C ASN A 93 28.51 11.39 -17.85
N SER A 94 28.23 10.32 -17.10
CA SER A 94 27.63 9.09 -17.61
C SER A 94 26.17 8.90 -17.19
N ARG A 95 25.69 9.57 -16.14
CA ARG A 95 24.37 9.33 -15.51
C ARG A 95 23.63 10.62 -15.15
N LYS A 96 22.30 10.54 -15.10
CA LYS A 96 21.47 11.55 -14.41
C LYS A 96 21.59 11.32 -12.90
N VAL A 97 22.05 12.33 -12.17
CA VAL A 97 22.32 12.22 -10.73
C VAL A 97 21.58 13.32 -9.97
N ILE A 98 20.81 12.92 -8.96
CA ILE A 98 20.43 13.82 -7.86
C ILE A 98 21.49 13.63 -6.77
N LEU A 99 22.25 14.68 -6.50
CA LEU A 99 23.31 14.67 -5.50
C LEU A 99 22.83 15.35 -4.21
N THR A 100 22.92 14.66 -3.09
CA THR A 100 22.77 15.26 -1.75
C THR A 100 24.13 15.35 -1.09
N TYR A 101 24.54 16.57 -0.74
CA TYR A 101 25.77 16.83 0.00
C TYR A 101 25.46 17.07 1.48
N PHE A 102 25.82 16.11 2.33
CA PHE A 102 25.61 16.16 3.77
C PHE A 102 26.80 16.85 4.45
N GLY A 103 26.90 18.18 4.31
CA GLY A 103 28.04 18.88 4.85
C GLY A 103 28.03 20.39 4.69
N ASN A 104 29.15 21.00 5.04
CA ASN A 104 29.35 22.44 5.03
C ASN A 104 29.27 23.02 3.60
N PRO A 105 28.60 24.16 3.36
CA PRO A 105 28.48 24.78 2.04
C PRO A 105 29.82 25.04 1.37
N TYR A 106 30.85 25.43 2.11
CA TYR A 106 32.20 25.67 1.55
C TYR A 106 32.86 24.36 1.09
N GLY A 107 32.52 23.21 1.69
CA GLY A 107 32.91 21.89 1.21
C GLY A 107 32.31 21.54 -0.14
N LEU A 108 31.01 21.87 -0.35
CA LEU A 108 30.39 21.76 -1.66
C LEU A 108 31.16 22.58 -2.72
N GLY A 109 31.64 23.75 -2.37
CA GLY A 109 32.48 24.58 -3.26
C GLY A 109 33.80 23.94 -3.70
N ARG A 110 34.27 22.88 -3.01
CA ARG A 110 35.46 22.09 -3.40
C ARG A 110 35.11 20.91 -4.32
N LEU A 111 33.82 20.61 -4.46
CA LEU A 111 33.31 19.47 -5.21
C LEU A 111 32.85 19.92 -6.61
N GLU A 112 33.81 20.33 -7.46
CA GLU A 112 33.53 20.89 -8.80
C GLU A 112 32.53 20.10 -9.63
N PRO A 113 32.51 18.73 -9.66
CA PRO A 113 31.54 17.97 -10.42
C PRO A 113 30.08 18.16 -10.00
N ALA A 114 29.82 18.64 -8.78
CA ALA A 114 28.46 18.88 -8.28
C ALA A 114 27.65 19.84 -9.17
N LYS A 115 28.29 20.69 -9.97
CA LYS A 115 27.64 21.57 -10.96
C LYS A 115 26.94 20.80 -12.08
N LYS A 116 27.38 19.57 -12.36
CA LYS A 116 26.81 18.70 -13.40
C LYS A 116 25.61 17.89 -12.91
N ALA A 117 25.35 17.91 -11.59
CA ALA A 117 24.21 17.19 -11.02
C ALA A 117 22.90 17.66 -11.66
N THR A 118 22.03 16.71 -12.00
CA THR A 118 20.69 17.01 -12.52
C THR A 118 19.82 17.67 -11.45
N GLY A 119 20.05 17.33 -10.18
CA GLY A 119 19.50 17.98 -8.99
C GLY A 119 20.53 17.99 -7.87
N LEU A 120 20.60 19.08 -7.10
CA LEU A 120 21.56 19.26 -6.02
C LEU A 120 20.86 19.67 -4.73
N ILE A 121 21.12 18.95 -3.65
CA ILE A 121 20.62 19.24 -2.30
C ILE A 121 21.80 19.47 -1.37
N LEU A 122 21.76 20.56 -0.61
CA LEU A 122 22.72 20.87 0.44
C LEU A 122 22.00 20.85 1.80
N THR A 123 22.49 20.03 2.74
CA THR A 123 21.84 19.85 4.05
C THR A 123 22.58 20.55 5.20
N TYR A 124 23.73 21.17 4.93
CA TYR A 124 24.63 21.85 5.87
C TYR A 124 25.30 20.95 6.92
N GLN A 125 24.71 19.81 7.23
CA GLN A 125 25.22 18.85 8.21
C GLN A 125 24.75 17.42 7.89
N GLU A 126 25.43 16.44 8.48
CA GLU A 126 25.07 15.03 8.42
C GLU A 126 24.50 14.59 9.77
N ASN A 127 23.23 14.21 9.79
CA ASN A 127 22.55 13.56 10.91
C ASN A 127 21.26 12.89 10.43
N ASP A 128 20.63 12.10 11.30
CA ASP A 128 19.43 11.31 10.99
C ASP A 128 18.29 12.14 10.42
N TYR A 129 18.07 13.36 10.91
CA TYR A 129 17.01 14.24 10.45
C TYR A 129 17.29 14.77 9.04
N THR A 130 18.51 15.22 8.77
CA THR A 130 18.85 15.75 7.45
C THR A 130 18.86 14.67 6.38
N GLU A 131 19.22 13.44 6.73
CA GLU A 131 19.12 12.28 5.84
C GLU A 131 17.66 11.95 5.49
N ASP A 132 16.81 11.89 6.50
CA ASP A 132 15.38 11.62 6.33
C ASP A 132 14.68 12.70 5.49
N LEU A 133 14.89 13.97 5.85
CA LEU A 133 14.26 15.10 5.15
C LEU A 133 14.76 15.27 3.71
N ALA A 134 16.05 15.01 3.44
CA ALA A 134 16.57 15.07 2.08
C ALA A 134 15.90 14.04 1.15
N ALA A 135 15.66 12.81 1.64
CA ALA A 135 14.92 11.79 0.90
C ALA A 135 13.47 12.22 0.64
N GLN A 136 12.81 12.78 1.64
CA GLN A 136 11.43 13.28 1.52
C GLN A 136 11.31 14.44 0.52
N LEU A 137 12.29 15.33 0.50
CA LEU A 137 12.37 16.45 -0.45
C LEU A 137 12.47 15.95 -1.89
N ILE A 138 13.29 14.93 -2.14
CA ILE A 138 13.47 14.36 -3.49
C ILE A 138 12.13 13.87 -4.07
N PHE A 139 11.26 13.31 -3.24
CA PHE A 139 9.95 12.78 -3.68
C PHE A 139 8.78 13.72 -3.43
N GLY A 140 9.03 14.93 -2.89
CA GLY A 140 8.00 15.93 -2.64
C GLY A 140 7.07 15.59 -1.47
N GLY A 141 7.51 14.76 -0.52
CA GLY A 141 6.87 14.65 0.79
C GLY A 141 6.93 15.99 1.52
N ILE A 142 8.10 16.64 1.49
CA ILE A 142 8.28 18.02 1.94
C ILE A 142 8.73 18.92 0.79
N GLY A 143 8.56 20.23 0.94
CA GLY A 143 9.12 21.25 0.06
C GLY A 143 10.39 21.89 0.63
N ALA A 144 11.07 22.67 -0.19
CA ALA A 144 12.20 23.50 0.24
C ALA A 144 11.97 24.95 -0.17
N SER A 145 12.33 25.89 0.73
CA SER A 145 12.36 27.33 0.49
C SER A 145 13.67 27.98 0.96
N GLY A 146 14.66 27.15 1.33
CA GLY A 146 15.95 27.62 1.84
C GLY A 146 16.78 28.31 0.76
N LEU A 147 17.41 29.41 1.14
CA LEU A 147 18.37 30.14 0.33
C LEU A 147 19.75 30.05 0.97
N LEU A 148 20.82 30.05 0.16
CA LEU A 148 22.18 30.04 0.68
C LEU A 148 22.46 31.30 1.53
N PRO A 149 22.87 31.15 2.80
CA PRO A 149 23.21 32.28 3.65
C PRO A 149 24.59 32.88 3.31
N VAL A 150 25.38 32.19 2.52
CA VAL A 150 26.75 32.59 2.15
C VAL A 150 27.01 32.36 0.66
N THR A 151 27.94 33.13 0.09
CA THR A 151 28.47 32.85 -1.24
C THR A 151 29.47 31.71 -1.17
N ILE A 152 29.18 30.59 -1.84
CA ILE A 152 30.10 29.46 -1.96
C ILE A 152 31.15 29.78 -3.04
N ASN A 153 30.70 30.15 -4.23
CA ASN A 153 31.48 30.58 -5.37
C ASN A 153 30.59 31.38 -6.36
N LYS A 154 31.07 31.67 -7.56
CA LYS A 154 30.33 32.40 -8.60
C LYS A 154 29.04 31.70 -9.08
N ASP A 155 29.03 30.38 -9.02
CA ASP A 155 27.89 29.57 -9.48
C ASP A 155 26.81 29.42 -8.38
N TRP A 156 27.20 29.56 -7.12
CA TRP A 156 26.34 29.48 -5.95
C TRP A 156 26.54 30.71 -5.04
N PRO A 157 26.01 31.87 -5.43
CA PRO A 157 26.08 33.11 -4.61
C PRO A 157 25.14 33.03 -3.41
N SER A 158 25.35 33.91 -2.43
CA SER A 158 24.39 34.12 -1.34
C SER A 158 22.99 34.42 -1.91
N CYS A 159 21.95 33.98 -1.21
CA CYS A 159 20.55 34.04 -1.62
C CYS A 159 20.20 33.16 -2.84
N TYR A 160 21.09 32.30 -3.31
CA TYR A 160 20.76 31.31 -4.32
C TYR A 160 19.99 30.13 -3.72
N GLY A 161 18.93 29.68 -4.39
CA GLY A 161 18.13 28.52 -4.00
C GLY A 161 16.93 28.36 -4.93
N ILE A 162 16.36 27.17 -4.95
CA ILE A 162 15.16 26.84 -5.74
C ILE A 162 14.05 26.44 -4.78
N ILE A 163 12.92 27.14 -4.85
CA ILE A 163 11.72 26.77 -4.10
C ILE A 163 11.09 25.54 -4.76
N THR A 164 10.84 24.50 -3.97
CA THR A 164 10.19 23.28 -4.43
C THR A 164 8.91 23.01 -3.65
N PRO A 165 7.85 22.50 -4.31
CA PRO A 165 6.61 22.16 -3.62
C PRO A 165 6.78 20.92 -2.74
N GLY A 166 6.02 20.89 -1.63
CA GLY A 166 5.86 19.73 -0.75
C GLY A 166 4.44 19.21 -0.76
N ASN A 167 4.15 18.25 0.13
CA ASN A 167 2.84 17.64 0.31
C ASN A 167 2.24 17.01 -0.97
N LEU A 168 3.12 16.53 -1.86
CA LEU A 168 2.70 15.81 -3.07
C LEU A 168 2.51 14.33 -2.80
N ARG A 169 3.31 13.79 -1.89
CA ARG A 169 3.26 12.39 -1.41
C ARG A 169 3.27 12.41 0.12
N LEU A 170 3.10 11.23 0.71
CA LEU A 170 3.22 11.09 2.16
C LEU A 170 4.52 11.73 2.66
N GLN A 171 4.41 12.53 3.70
CA GLN A 171 5.51 12.97 4.54
C GLN A 171 5.64 12.01 5.72
N TYR A 172 6.84 11.85 6.27
CA TYR A 172 7.08 11.11 7.50
C TYR A 172 7.56 12.07 8.57
N GLY A 173 6.81 12.20 9.67
CA GLY A 173 7.08 13.25 10.64
C GLY A 173 6.55 12.96 12.03
N PHE A 174 6.52 13.99 12.85
CA PHE A 174 6.04 13.90 14.22
C PHE A 174 4.53 14.23 14.30
N PRO A 175 3.78 13.61 15.23
CA PRO A 175 2.35 13.90 15.44
C PRO A 175 2.06 15.37 15.62
N GLU A 176 2.92 16.11 16.31
CA GLU A 176 2.78 17.54 16.59
C GLU A 176 2.73 18.38 15.31
N SER A 177 3.48 17.99 14.28
CA SER A 177 3.45 18.69 12.97
C SER A 177 2.13 18.52 12.23
N ALA A 178 1.33 17.53 12.64
CA ALA A 178 -0.02 17.30 12.15
C ALA A 178 -1.12 17.74 13.13
N GLY A 179 -0.79 18.47 14.21
CA GLY A 179 -1.73 18.91 15.24
C GLY A 179 -2.26 17.75 16.10
N MET A 180 -1.37 16.80 16.46
CA MET A 180 -1.71 15.64 17.28
C MET A 180 -0.73 15.47 18.44
N SER A 181 -1.22 14.94 19.56
CA SER A 181 -0.39 14.61 20.72
C SER A 181 0.32 13.26 20.55
N SER A 182 1.64 13.28 20.43
CA SER A 182 2.46 12.06 20.38
C SER A 182 2.34 11.22 21.64
N GLU A 183 2.18 11.85 22.81
CA GLU A 183 2.01 11.16 24.08
C GLU A 183 0.72 10.35 24.12
N ILE A 184 -0.43 10.98 23.80
CA ILE A 184 -1.74 10.32 23.78
C ILE A 184 -1.72 9.19 22.76
N LEU A 185 -1.29 9.51 21.53
CA LEU A 185 -1.25 8.59 20.40
C LEU A 185 -0.42 7.34 20.73
N THR A 186 0.84 7.53 21.14
CA THR A 186 1.76 6.43 21.40
C THR A 186 1.32 5.59 22.58
N ARG A 187 1.03 6.21 23.74
CA ARG A 187 0.70 5.49 24.97
C ARG A 187 -0.57 4.63 24.83
N LYS A 188 -1.63 5.21 24.25
CA LYS A 188 -2.91 4.48 24.11
C LYS A 188 -2.83 3.39 23.05
N ILE A 189 -2.19 3.64 21.88
CA ILE A 189 -2.04 2.60 20.86
C ILE A 189 -1.16 1.47 21.37
N ASP A 190 -0.03 1.77 22.03
CA ASP A 190 0.84 0.75 22.62
C ASP A 190 0.05 -0.12 23.64
N SER A 191 -0.79 0.50 24.46
CA SER A 191 -1.64 -0.22 25.42
C SER A 191 -2.64 -1.14 24.74
N LEU A 192 -3.36 -0.66 23.72
CA LEU A 192 -4.38 -1.43 22.99
C LEU A 192 -3.75 -2.57 22.18
N ALA A 193 -2.63 -2.32 21.52
CA ALA A 193 -1.93 -3.36 20.75
C ALA A 193 -1.42 -4.48 21.69
N ASN A 194 -0.85 -4.11 22.85
CA ASN A 194 -0.41 -5.09 23.85
C ASN A 194 -1.57 -5.82 24.53
N LEU A 195 -2.73 -5.17 24.75
CA LEU A 195 -3.93 -5.83 25.23
C LEU A 195 -4.35 -6.96 24.25
N GLY A 196 -4.31 -6.70 22.94
CA GLY A 196 -4.60 -7.71 21.92
C GLY A 196 -3.64 -8.89 21.93
N LEU A 197 -2.34 -8.65 22.13
CA LEU A 197 -1.34 -9.71 22.29
C LEU A 197 -1.60 -10.54 23.55
N GLN A 198 -1.81 -9.90 24.69
CA GLN A 198 -2.06 -10.56 25.98
C GLN A 198 -3.36 -11.39 25.96
N ALA A 199 -4.41 -10.86 25.36
CA ALA A 199 -5.67 -11.55 25.15
C ALA A 199 -5.61 -12.65 24.08
N LYS A 200 -4.48 -12.81 23.39
CA LYS A 200 -4.33 -13.69 22.22
C LYS A 200 -5.37 -13.42 21.13
N ALA A 201 -5.72 -12.15 20.91
CA ALA A 201 -6.56 -11.74 19.80
C ALA A 201 -5.85 -11.90 18.46
N TYR A 202 -4.54 -11.83 18.47
CA TYR A 202 -3.61 -12.07 17.36
C TYR A 202 -2.20 -12.34 17.93
N PRO A 203 -1.31 -13.02 17.18
CA PRO A 203 0.09 -13.20 17.61
C PRO A 203 0.94 -11.94 17.39
N GLY A 204 0.57 -11.08 16.42
CA GLY A 204 1.23 -9.82 16.14
C GLY A 204 0.37 -8.89 15.31
N CYS A 205 0.74 -7.60 15.27
CA CYS A 205 0.04 -6.60 14.47
C CYS A 205 0.99 -5.48 14.04
N GLU A 206 0.55 -4.74 13.02
CA GLU A 206 1.19 -3.53 12.53
C GLU A 206 0.15 -2.42 12.43
N VAL A 207 0.53 -1.23 12.92
CA VAL A 207 -0.32 -0.03 12.95
C VAL A 207 0.41 1.10 12.25
N ILE A 208 -0.22 1.68 11.23
CA ILE A 208 0.26 2.89 10.58
C ILE A 208 -0.88 3.89 10.39
N ALA A 209 -0.61 5.15 10.69
CA ALA A 209 -1.57 6.24 10.55
C ALA A 209 -0.90 7.50 10.01
N ALA A 210 -1.64 8.21 9.15
CA ALA A 210 -1.26 9.53 8.68
C ALA A 210 -2.37 10.53 8.95
N ARG A 211 -2.00 11.79 9.22
CA ARG A 211 -2.89 12.95 9.25
C ARG A 211 -2.30 14.09 8.42
N LYS A 212 -3.13 14.83 7.68
CA LYS A 212 -2.70 15.92 6.78
C LYS A 212 -1.60 15.49 5.79
N GLY A 213 -1.57 14.18 5.45
CA GLY A 213 -0.53 13.60 4.58
C GLY A 213 0.78 13.29 5.29
N ILE A 214 0.86 13.46 6.63
CA ILE A 214 2.05 13.16 7.44
C ILE A 214 1.83 11.84 8.16
N VAL A 215 2.69 10.86 7.94
CA VAL A 215 2.73 9.61 8.70
C VAL A 215 3.18 9.94 10.13
N VAL A 216 2.25 9.89 11.06
CA VAL A 216 2.42 10.30 12.47
C VAL A 216 2.66 9.13 13.40
N PHE A 217 2.35 7.91 12.95
CA PHE A 217 2.54 6.69 13.71
C PHE A 217 2.82 5.51 12.81
N HIS A 218 3.83 4.71 13.11
CA HIS A 218 4.13 3.46 12.41
C HIS A 218 4.90 2.53 13.34
N LYS A 219 4.21 1.54 13.94
CA LYS A 219 4.79 0.54 14.84
C LYS A 219 4.31 -0.87 14.55
N THR A 220 5.15 -1.83 14.89
CA THR A 220 4.90 -3.27 14.84
C THR A 220 4.94 -3.84 16.24
N TYR A 221 4.15 -4.90 16.49
CA TYR A 221 4.01 -5.54 17.80
C TYR A 221 3.94 -7.05 17.67
N GLY A 222 4.57 -7.77 18.60
CA GLY A 222 4.48 -9.22 18.67
C GLY A 222 5.22 -9.94 17.56
N TYR A 223 4.68 -11.08 17.13
CA TYR A 223 5.34 -12.04 16.27
C TYR A 223 4.38 -12.54 15.17
N HIS A 224 4.92 -13.20 14.15
CA HIS A 224 4.09 -13.82 13.10
C HIS A 224 3.19 -14.94 13.65
N THR A 225 3.65 -15.63 14.68
CA THR A 225 2.99 -16.79 15.30
C THR A 225 3.21 -16.79 16.82
N TYR A 226 2.41 -17.57 17.54
CA TYR A 226 2.52 -17.67 19.02
C TYR A 226 3.76 -18.44 19.52
N ASP A 227 4.60 -18.98 18.64
CA ASP A 227 5.89 -19.57 18.99
C ASP A 227 7.02 -18.53 19.16
N ASN A 228 6.73 -17.25 18.84
CA ASN A 228 7.61 -16.10 19.06
C ASN A 228 8.97 -16.19 18.33
N ARG A 229 9.03 -16.82 17.14
CA ARG A 229 10.28 -16.98 16.39
C ARG A 229 10.60 -15.83 15.47
N ILE A 230 9.59 -15.30 14.78
CA ILE A 230 9.74 -14.22 13.80
C ILE A 230 8.96 -13.03 14.32
N ALA A 231 9.65 -11.96 14.72
CA ALA A 231 9.02 -10.71 15.11
C ALA A 231 8.32 -10.07 13.91
N VAL A 232 7.23 -9.35 14.15
CA VAL A 232 6.61 -8.53 13.11
C VAL A 232 7.50 -7.33 12.82
N GLU A 233 7.82 -7.15 11.55
CA GLU A 233 8.64 -6.03 11.07
C GLU A 233 7.87 -5.17 10.08
N LYS A 234 8.26 -3.89 9.98
CA LYS A 234 7.78 -3.02 8.90
C LYS A 234 8.16 -3.62 7.56
N GLY A 235 7.20 -3.70 6.67
CA GLY A 235 7.39 -4.33 5.37
C GLY A 235 7.08 -5.84 5.34
N ASP A 236 6.48 -6.40 6.37
CA ASP A 236 5.85 -7.71 6.31
C ASP A 236 4.52 -7.65 5.54
N LEU A 237 4.20 -8.75 4.87
CA LEU A 237 2.98 -8.83 4.06
C LEU A 237 1.89 -9.57 4.81
N TYR A 238 0.69 -9.00 4.82
CA TYR A 238 -0.51 -9.57 5.40
C TYR A 238 -1.58 -9.85 4.35
N ASP A 239 -2.30 -10.96 4.50
CA ASP A 239 -3.52 -11.24 3.70
C ASP A 239 -4.61 -10.24 4.07
N LEU A 240 -4.99 -9.42 3.12
CA LEU A 240 -5.92 -8.32 3.30
C LEU A 240 -7.39 -8.77 3.41
N ALA A 241 -7.71 -10.01 3.08
CA ALA A 241 -9.08 -10.49 2.99
C ALA A 241 -9.97 -9.49 2.22
N SER A 242 -11.10 -9.07 2.77
CA SER A 242 -12.05 -8.17 2.09
C SER A 242 -11.56 -6.73 1.85
N VAL A 243 -10.48 -6.28 2.48
CA VAL A 243 -9.84 -5.01 2.09
C VAL A 243 -9.35 -5.06 0.63
N THR A 244 -9.13 -6.27 0.09
CA THR A 244 -8.90 -6.51 -1.35
C THR A 244 -9.94 -5.81 -2.24
N LYS A 245 -11.22 -5.79 -1.86
CA LYS A 245 -12.31 -5.22 -2.66
C LYS A 245 -12.05 -3.77 -3.05
N ILE A 246 -11.74 -2.96 -2.05
CA ILE A 246 -11.47 -1.53 -2.25
C ILE A 246 -10.04 -1.22 -2.69
N SER A 247 -9.18 -2.23 -2.70
CA SER A 247 -7.76 -2.06 -3.07
C SER A 247 -7.44 -2.53 -4.47
N THR A 248 -8.33 -3.26 -5.15
CA THR A 248 -8.05 -3.87 -6.47
C THR A 248 -9.11 -3.55 -7.52
N SER A 249 -10.15 -4.38 -7.65
CA SER A 249 -11.12 -4.25 -8.74
C SER A 249 -11.96 -2.97 -8.64
N LEU A 250 -12.24 -2.48 -7.43
CA LEU A 250 -12.96 -1.21 -7.28
C LEU A 250 -12.18 -0.03 -7.86
N PRO A 251 -10.90 0.23 -7.49
CA PRO A 251 -10.14 1.29 -8.13
C PRO A 251 -9.95 1.09 -9.64
N GLY A 252 -9.98 -0.15 -10.14
CA GLY A 252 -10.03 -0.42 -11.58
C GLY A 252 -11.32 0.08 -12.23
N LEU A 253 -12.48 -0.13 -11.58
CA LEU A 253 -13.76 0.45 -12.04
C LEU A 253 -13.75 1.97 -11.96
N MET A 254 -13.22 2.55 -10.88
CA MET A 254 -13.13 4.01 -10.70
C MET A 254 -12.26 4.68 -11.79
N LEU A 255 -11.18 4.03 -12.22
CA LEU A 255 -10.38 4.50 -13.35
C LEU A 255 -11.18 4.46 -14.66
N LEU A 256 -11.86 3.34 -14.93
CA LEU A 256 -12.69 3.19 -16.12
C LEU A 256 -13.86 4.17 -16.15
N ASP A 257 -14.39 4.51 -14.98
CA ASP A 257 -15.42 5.55 -14.82
C ASP A 257 -14.83 6.93 -15.11
N THR A 258 -13.64 7.24 -14.58
CA THR A 258 -12.86 8.45 -14.91
C THR A 258 -12.62 8.58 -16.43
N GLU A 259 -12.42 7.44 -17.11
CA GLU A 259 -12.25 7.36 -18.58
C GLU A 259 -13.59 7.35 -19.35
N ASN A 260 -14.74 7.47 -18.68
CA ASN A 260 -16.09 7.34 -19.25
C ASN A 260 -16.35 5.99 -19.96
N LYS A 261 -15.66 4.93 -19.55
CA LYS A 261 -15.85 3.56 -20.05
C LYS A 261 -16.76 2.72 -19.17
N PHE A 262 -16.95 3.12 -17.92
CA PHE A 262 -17.79 2.45 -16.94
C PHE A 262 -18.77 3.47 -16.31
N SER A 263 -19.97 3.02 -15.98
CA SER A 263 -20.94 3.77 -15.17
C SER A 263 -21.63 2.80 -14.20
N PRO A 264 -21.77 3.14 -12.92
CA PRO A 264 -22.51 2.31 -11.98
C PRO A 264 -24.01 2.18 -12.30
N ASP A 265 -24.56 3.01 -13.17
CA ASP A 265 -25.97 3.03 -13.55
C ASP A 265 -26.31 2.11 -14.74
N ASN A 266 -25.31 1.44 -15.31
CA ASN A 266 -25.55 0.37 -16.28
C ASN A 266 -25.73 -0.99 -15.57
N THR A 267 -26.35 -1.93 -16.30
CA THR A 267 -26.67 -3.27 -15.75
C THR A 267 -25.51 -4.25 -15.88
N LEU A 268 -25.55 -5.33 -15.09
CA LEU A 268 -24.59 -6.41 -15.18
C LEU A 268 -24.55 -7.03 -16.58
N GLY A 269 -25.74 -7.28 -17.20
CA GLY A 269 -25.85 -7.86 -18.54
C GLY A 269 -25.35 -6.93 -19.64
N TYR A 270 -25.31 -5.61 -19.39
CA TYR A 270 -24.68 -4.65 -20.30
C TYR A 270 -23.16 -4.89 -20.40
N TYR A 271 -22.47 -5.01 -19.25
CA TYR A 271 -21.02 -5.21 -19.20
C TYR A 271 -20.58 -6.64 -19.47
N LEU A 272 -21.34 -7.63 -19.00
CA LEU A 272 -21.01 -9.04 -19.12
C LEU A 272 -22.14 -9.81 -19.82
N PRO A 273 -22.07 -9.97 -21.16
CA PRO A 273 -23.06 -10.73 -21.93
C PRO A 273 -23.29 -12.16 -21.44
N PHE A 274 -22.34 -12.73 -20.69
CA PHE A 274 -22.49 -14.02 -20.01
C PHE A 274 -23.70 -14.08 -19.08
N PHE A 275 -24.08 -12.97 -18.43
CA PHE A 275 -25.23 -12.90 -17.54
C PHE A 275 -26.57 -12.62 -18.23
N ARG A 276 -26.58 -12.33 -19.53
CA ARG A 276 -27.84 -12.18 -20.29
C ARG A 276 -28.67 -13.44 -20.20
N ASN A 277 -29.99 -13.26 -20.29
CA ASN A 277 -30.98 -14.33 -20.13
C ASN A 277 -30.86 -15.03 -18.76
N SER A 278 -30.58 -14.29 -17.70
CA SER A 278 -30.64 -14.73 -16.31
C SER A 278 -31.34 -13.68 -15.48
N ASP A 279 -31.77 -14.06 -14.27
CA ASP A 279 -32.38 -13.15 -13.28
C ASP A 279 -31.44 -12.04 -12.79
N LYS A 280 -30.19 -12.03 -13.26
CA LYS A 280 -29.15 -11.07 -12.89
C LYS A 280 -28.81 -10.06 -13.99
N GLU A 281 -29.39 -10.21 -15.18
CA GLU A 281 -29.11 -9.35 -16.34
C GLU A 281 -29.34 -7.87 -16.04
N ASP A 282 -30.47 -7.54 -15.41
CA ASP A 282 -30.92 -6.17 -15.20
C ASP A 282 -30.48 -5.55 -13.88
N ILE A 283 -29.63 -6.24 -13.09
CA ILE A 283 -29.12 -5.67 -11.85
C ILE A 283 -28.18 -4.52 -12.16
N LEU A 284 -28.45 -3.33 -11.62
CA LEU A 284 -27.53 -2.19 -11.76
C LEU A 284 -26.21 -2.45 -11.03
N MET A 285 -25.12 -2.01 -11.59
CA MET A 285 -23.82 -2.10 -10.92
C MET A 285 -23.81 -1.33 -9.59
N ARG A 286 -24.55 -0.23 -9.49
CA ARG A 286 -24.77 0.54 -8.26
C ARG A 286 -25.36 -0.34 -7.14
N ASP A 287 -26.37 -1.14 -7.45
CA ASP A 287 -26.97 -2.08 -6.50
C ASP A 287 -25.99 -3.19 -6.08
N LEU A 288 -25.20 -3.70 -7.03
CA LEU A 288 -24.19 -4.71 -6.74
C LEU A 288 -23.09 -4.15 -5.82
N LEU A 289 -22.54 -2.98 -6.14
CA LEU A 289 -21.42 -2.35 -5.41
C LEU A 289 -21.84 -1.91 -4.00
N THR A 290 -23.12 -1.66 -3.76
CA THR A 290 -23.69 -1.37 -2.43
C THR A 290 -24.21 -2.59 -1.70
N HIS A 291 -24.02 -3.79 -2.26
CA HIS A 291 -24.50 -5.05 -1.69
C HIS A 291 -26.04 -5.14 -1.51
N GLN A 292 -26.81 -4.45 -2.35
CA GLN A 292 -28.28 -4.60 -2.32
C GLN A 292 -28.87 -5.19 -3.60
N GLY A 293 -28.03 -5.75 -4.48
CA GLY A 293 -28.44 -6.37 -5.73
C GLY A 293 -29.08 -7.76 -5.58
N GLY A 294 -29.37 -8.22 -4.36
CA GLY A 294 -30.04 -9.51 -4.11
C GLY A 294 -29.15 -10.74 -4.29
N LEU A 295 -27.83 -10.59 -4.47
CA LEU A 295 -26.92 -11.73 -4.56
C LEU A 295 -26.79 -12.44 -3.20
N THR A 296 -26.67 -13.78 -3.22
CA THR A 296 -26.34 -14.55 -2.00
C THR A 296 -25.00 -14.10 -1.43
N PRO A 297 -24.78 -14.15 -0.09
CA PRO A 297 -23.55 -13.69 0.54
C PRO A 297 -22.29 -14.32 -0.03
N PHE A 298 -22.27 -15.63 -0.17
CA PHE A 298 -21.17 -16.42 -0.75
C PHE A 298 -21.66 -17.77 -1.26
N ILE A 299 -20.84 -18.44 -2.07
CA ILE A 299 -21.04 -19.82 -2.52
C ILE A 299 -19.80 -20.62 -2.10
N ARG A 300 -20.00 -21.78 -1.45
CA ARG A 300 -18.93 -22.65 -1.00
C ARG A 300 -18.37 -23.49 -2.14
N PHE A 301 -17.76 -22.84 -3.12
CA PHE A 301 -17.23 -23.49 -4.33
C PHE A 301 -16.31 -24.67 -4.03
N TRP A 302 -15.54 -24.60 -2.93
CA TRP A 302 -14.60 -25.62 -2.53
C TRP A 302 -15.26 -26.98 -2.18
N GLU A 303 -16.49 -26.99 -1.66
CA GLU A 303 -17.20 -28.23 -1.29
C GLU A 303 -17.34 -29.17 -2.50
N SER A 304 -17.60 -28.61 -3.68
CA SER A 304 -17.71 -29.42 -4.90
C SER A 304 -16.36 -30.02 -5.36
N THR A 305 -15.24 -29.66 -4.75
CA THR A 305 -13.90 -30.18 -5.07
C THR A 305 -13.52 -31.44 -4.28
N ILE A 306 -14.30 -31.77 -3.24
CA ILE A 306 -14.03 -32.87 -2.32
C ILE A 306 -15.03 -34.02 -2.56
N LYS A 307 -14.58 -35.26 -2.34
CA LYS A 307 -15.40 -36.47 -2.21
C LYS A 307 -15.31 -37.00 -0.78
N ASN A 308 -16.44 -37.41 -0.18
CA ASN A 308 -16.48 -38.11 1.11
C ASN A 308 -15.59 -37.46 2.17
N ASP A 309 -15.81 -36.14 2.42
CA ASP A 309 -15.20 -35.28 3.45
C ASP A 309 -13.65 -35.22 3.48
N SER A 310 -12.93 -35.90 2.63
CA SER A 310 -11.49 -35.98 2.74
C SER A 310 -10.70 -36.02 1.43
N ILE A 311 -11.26 -36.49 0.32
CA ILE A 311 -10.50 -36.82 -0.89
C ILE A 311 -10.76 -35.76 -1.96
N PHE A 312 -9.71 -35.08 -2.41
CA PHE A 312 -9.82 -34.16 -3.54
C PHE A 312 -10.21 -34.87 -4.83
N LYS A 313 -11.15 -34.29 -5.56
CA LYS A 313 -11.47 -34.74 -6.92
C LYS A 313 -10.29 -34.47 -7.83
N LYS A 314 -9.64 -35.55 -8.29
CA LYS A 314 -8.43 -35.48 -9.15
C LYS A 314 -8.65 -34.72 -10.48
N SER A 315 -9.88 -34.52 -10.93
CA SER A 315 -10.22 -33.67 -12.09
C SER A 315 -10.12 -32.16 -11.78
N ILE A 316 -10.17 -31.75 -10.50
CA ILE A 316 -10.20 -30.37 -10.04
C ILE A 316 -8.92 -29.96 -9.32
N LEU A 317 -8.39 -30.82 -8.44
CA LEU A 317 -7.20 -30.55 -7.63
C LEU A 317 -6.12 -31.63 -7.82
N ARG A 318 -4.85 -31.22 -7.80
CA ARG A 318 -3.67 -32.07 -7.94
C ARG A 318 -2.56 -31.62 -7.02
N HIS A 319 -1.69 -32.56 -6.61
CA HIS A 319 -0.50 -32.26 -5.80
C HIS A 319 0.74 -31.89 -6.63
N VAL A 320 0.65 -31.98 -7.95
CA VAL A 320 1.74 -31.67 -8.88
C VAL A 320 1.21 -30.67 -9.92
N PRO A 321 1.95 -29.59 -10.21
CA PRO A 321 1.54 -28.61 -11.22
C PRO A 321 1.60 -29.22 -12.63
N SER A 322 0.76 -28.71 -13.53
CA SER A 322 0.77 -29.03 -14.95
C SER A 322 0.09 -27.92 -15.75
N GLN A 323 0.13 -27.97 -17.09
CA GLN A 323 -0.60 -27.00 -17.91
C GLN A 323 -2.10 -26.92 -17.58
N LYS A 324 -2.71 -28.03 -17.17
CA LYS A 324 -4.12 -28.08 -16.76
C LYS A 324 -4.33 -27.61 -15.32
N PHE A 325 -3.34 -27.74 -14.46
CA PHE A 325 -3.37 -27.41 -13.03
C PHE A 325 -2.24 -26.43 -12.67
N PRO A 326 -2.25 -25.19 -13.21
CA PRO A 326 -1.12 -24.27 -13.07
C PRO A 326 -1.15 -23.46 -11.77
N TYR A 327 -2.32 -23.31 -11.12
CA TYR A 327 -2.49 -22.36 -10.04
C TYR A 327 -2.33 -23.03 -8.68
N LYS A 328 -1.30 -22.60 -7.94
CA LYS A 328 -1.05 -23.03 -6.55
C LYS A 328 -2.09 -22.37 -5.63
N ILE A 329 -2.80 -23.17 -4.83
CA ILE A 329 -3.81 -22.71 -3.85
C ILE A 329 -3.40 -22.99 -2.40
N ALA A 330 -2.38 -23.82 -2.20
CA ALA A 330 -1.68 -24.09 -0.96
C ALA A 330 -0.37 -24.82 -1.27
N ASP A 331 0.46 -25.17 -0.26
CA ASP A 331 1.67 -25.91 -0.57
C ASP A 331 1.33 -27.26 -1.22
N LYS A 332 2.02 -27.59 -2.32
CA LYS A 332 1.79 -28.82 -3.13
C LYS A 332 0.30 -29.09 -3.45
N LEU A 333 -0.51 -28.03 -3.64
CA LEU A 333 -1.92 -28.16 -4.05
C LEU A 333 -2.25 -27.17 -5.16
N TYR A 334 -2.73 -27.69 -6.29
CA TYR A 334 -2.92 -26.94 -7.53
C TYR A 334 -4.32 -27.19 -8.10
N ILE A 335 -4.96 -26.11 -8.60
CA ILE A 335 -6.31 -26.16 -9.17
C ILE A 335 -6.31 -26.14 -10.69
N ASN A 336 -7.31 -26.80 -11.27
CA ASN A 336 -7.60 -26.81 -12.71
C ASN A 336 -7.97 -25.40 -13.19
N ARG A 337 -7.29 -24.93 -14.25
CA ARG A 337 -7.51 -23.59 -14.85
C ARG A 337 -8.95 -23.30 -15.27
N ASN A 338 -9.71 -24.32 -15.64
CA ASN A 338 -11.08 -24.20 -16.10
C ASN A 338 -12.10 -24.14 -14.96
N TYR A 339 -11.65 -24.20 -13.69
CA TYR A 339 -12.58 -24.20 -12.56
C TYR A 339 -13.34 -22.85 -12.42
N LYS A 340 -12.72 -21.75 -12.82
CA LYS A 340 -13.33 -20.41 -12.90
C LYS A 340 -14.67 -20.44 -13.63
N GLN A 341 -14.75 -21.10 -14.82
CA GLN A 341 -15.99 -21.17 -15.58
C GLN A 341 -17.12 -21.87 -14.81
N LYS A 342 -16.78 -22.90 -14.03
CA LYS A 342 -17.76 -23.57 -13.17
C LYS A 342 -18.29 -22.63 -12.10
N MET A 343 -17.41 -21.88 -11.44
CA MET A 343 -17.81 -20.88 -10.43
C MET A 343 -18.77 -19.84 -11.02
N PHE A 344 -18.46 -19.29 -12.19
CA PHE A 344 -19.32 -18.30 -12.87
C PHE A 344 -20.68 -18.89 -13.25
N ASN A 345 -20.72 -20.15 -13.70
CA ASN A 345 -21.98 -20.87 -13.96
C ASN A 345 -22.82 -21.04 -12.67
N GLU A 346 -22.16 -21.35 -11.55
CA GLU A 346 -22.84 -21.46 -10.24
C GLU A 346 -23.38 -20.10 -9.79
N ILE A 347 -22.62 -19.00 -9.97
CA ILE A 347 -23.08 -17.64 -9.68
C ILE A 347 -24.31 -17.29 -10.55
N LYS A 348 -24.23 -17.52 -11.87
CA LYS A 348 -25.34 -17.24 -12.79
C LYS A 348 -26.63 -17.97 -12.42
N LYS A 349 -26.51 -19.23 -11.95
CA LYS A 349 -27.63 -20.09 -11.56
C LYS A 349 -28.08 -19.90 -10.12
N SER A 350 -27.32 -19.21 -9.27
CA SER A 350 -27.70 -18.99 -7.89
C SER A 350 -29.00 -18.18 -7.81
N LYS A 351 -29.85 -18.50 -6.84
CA LYS A 351 -31.12 -17.80 -6.66
C LYS A 351 -30.89 -16.34 -6.30
N LEU A 352 -31.56 -15.43 -7.00
CA LEU A 352 -31.59 -14.03 -6.64
C LEU A 352 -32.56 -13.82 -5.46
N GLY A 353 -32.11 -13.10 -4.44
CA GLY A 353 -32.90 -12.70 -3.29
C GLY A 353 -33.63 -11.36 -3.50
N GLU A 354 -34.19 -10.83 -2.43
CA GLU A 354 -34.80 -9.51 -2.42
C GLU A 354 -33.76 -8.39 -2.58
N LYS A 355 -34.18 -7.28 -3.17
CA LYS A 355 -33.36 -6.05 -3.28
C LYS A 355 -33.27 -5.37 -1.91
N LYS A 356 -32.34 -5.83 -1.08
CA LYS A 356 -31.99 -5.27 0.24
C LYS A 356 -30.54 -5.46 0.55
N TYR A 357 -30.01 -4.72 1.53
CA TYR A 357 -28.63 -4.85 1.95
C TYR A 357 -28.32 -6.27 2.46
N VAL A 358 -27.50 -6.99 1.74
CA VAL A 358 -26.91 -8.29 2.10
C VAL A 358 -25.49 -8.33 1.57
N TYR A 359 -24.51 -8.25 2.46
CA TYR A 359 -23.12 -8.29 2.07
C TYR A 359 -22.82 -9.53 1.24
N SER A 360 -22.28 -9.35 0.04
CA SER A 360 -21.99 -10.43 -0.90
C SER A 360 -20.59 -10.32 -1.49
N ASP A 361 -19.83 -11.41 -1.41
CA ASP A 361 -18.52 -11.54 -2.07
C ASP A 361 -18.65 -11.69 -3.59
N LEU A 362 -19.82 -12.18 -4.07
CA LEU A 362 -20.03 -12.50 -5.48
C LEU A 362 -19.87 -11.29 -6.39
N THR A 363 -20.29 -10.10 -5.95
CA THR A 363 -20.07 -8.85 -6.69
C THR A 363 -18.61 -8.69 -7.05
N PHE A 364 -17.73 -8.85 -6.07
CA PHE A 364 -16.28 -8.64 -6.26
C PHE A 364 -15.54 -9.85 -6.85
N ILE A 365 -16.21 -11.01 -6.98
CA ILE A 365 -15.76 -12.09 -7.85
C ILE A 365 -16.03 -11.73 -9.32
N ILE A 366 -17.12 -11.01 -9.59
CA ILE A 366 -17.56 -10.63 -10.95
C ILE A 366 -16.83 -9.40 -11.48
N THR A 367 -16.60 -8.37 -10.64
CA THR A 367 -16.03 -7.07 -11.08
C THR A 367 -14.70 -7.15 -11.83
N PRO A 368 -13.75 -8.07 -11.52
CA PRO A 368 -12.55 -8.25 -12.32
C PRO A 368 -12.80 -8.49 -13.81
N GLU A 369 -13.86 -9.25 -14.15
CA GLU A 369 -14.19 -9.55 -15.55
C GLU A 369 -14.66 -8.29 -16.30
N ILE A 370 -15.36 -7.39 -15.60
CA ILE A 370 -15.78 -6.10 -16.16
C ILE A 370 -14.55 -5.24 -16.45
N VAL A 371 -13.65 -5.12 -15.46
CA VAL A 371 -12.41 -4.36 -15.64
C VAL A 371 -11.59 -4.92 -16.81
N GLU A 372 -11.41 -6.25 -16.88
CA GLU A 372 -10.64 -6.92 -17.92
C GLU A 372 -11.27 -6.71 -19.31
N SER A 373 -12.60 -6.82 -19.40
CA SER A 373 -13.34 -6.61 -20.65
C SER A 373 -13.23 -5.19 -21.18
N LEU A 374 -13.30 -4.17 -20.29
CA LEU A 374 -13.28 -2.77 -20.66
C LEU A 374 -11.86 -2.22 -20.88
N ALA A 375 -10.89 -2.72 -20.11
CA ALA A 375 -9.49 -2.33 -20.23
C ALA A 375 -8.78 -3.00 -21.43
N GLY A 376 -9.26 -4.18 -21.89
CA GLY A 376 -8.64 -4.96 -22.97
C GLY A 376 -7.34 -5.67 -22.57
N GLU A 377 -7.07 -5.79 -21.28
CA GLU A 377 -5.90 -6.45 -20.69
C GLU A 377 -6.26 -7.10 -19.36
N ARG A 378 -5.36 -7.92 -18.80
CA ARG A 378 -5.62 -8.52 -17.47
C ARG A 378 -5.88 -7.42 -16.44
N TRP A 379 -7.01 -7.51 -15.74
CA TRP A 379 -7.50 -6.49 -14.82
C TRP A 379 -6.48 -6.10 -13.74
N TYR A 380 -5.73 -7.08 -13.23
CA TYR A 380 -4.73 -6.81 -12.20
C TYR A 380 -3.51 -6.05 -12.74
N ASP A 381 -3.07 -6.34 -13.96
CA ASP A 381 -1.98 -5.60 -14.61
C ASP A 381 -2.41 -4.14 -14.88
N TYR A 382 -3.68 -3.95 -15.30
CA TYR A 382 -4.27 -2.62 -15.48
C TYR A 382 -4.23 -1.79 -14.20
N VAL A 383 -4.71 -2.36 -13.06
CA VAL A 383 -4.69 -1.69 -11.76
C VAL A 383 -3.25 -1.43 -11.28
N THR A 384 -2.38 -2.42 -11.40
CA THR A 384 -0.98 -2.31 -10.97
C THR A 384 -0.28 -1.16 -11.69
N ARG A 385 -0.38 -1.10 -13.01
CA ARG A 385 0.28 -0.08 -13.82
C ARG A 385 -0.32 1.31 -13.60
N ASN A 386 -1.64 1.41 -13.59
CA ASN A 386 -2.32 2.70 -13.61
C ASN A 386 -2.57 3.30 -12.21
N ILE A 387 -2.42 2.51 -11.14
CA ILE A 387 -2.57 2.99 -9.77
C ILE A 387 -1.31 2.72 -8.97
N TYR A 388 -0.98 1.45 -8.68
CA TYR A 388 0.06 1.13 -7.69
C TYR A 388 1.42 1.70 -8.09
N HIS A 389 1.85 1.53 -9.33
CA HIS A 389 3.14 2.07 -9.78
C HIS A 389 3.16 3.60 -9.78
N ARG A 390 2.03 4.27 -10.10
CA ARG A 390 1.94 5.74 -10.09
C ARG A 390 2.06 6.34 -8.69
N ILE A 391 1.60 5.64 -7.67
CA ILE A 391 1.74 6.07 -6.27
C ILE A 391 2.98 5.51 -5.58
N GLY A 392 3.81 4.72 -6.27
CA GLY A 392 5.01 4.08 -5.71
C GLY A 392 4.71 2.93 -4.75
N ALA A 393 3.56 2.27 -4.88
CA ALA A 393 3.14 1.11 -4.08
C ALA A 393 3.42 -0.17 -4.87
N HIS A 394 4.58 -0.77 -4.69
CA HIS A 394 5.02 -1.95 -5.44
C HIS A 394 4.85 -3.27 -4.66
N ASP A 395 4.46 -3.17 -3.40
CA ASP A 395 4.34 -4.28 -2.47
C ASP A 395 2.88 -4.52 -2.05
N ILE A 396 1.96 -4.23 -3.01
CA ILE A 396 0.57 -4.66 -3.04
C ILE A 396 0.46 -5.74 -4.11
N VAL A 397 0.38 -7.01 -3.70
CA VAL A 397 0.57 -8.14 -4.62
C VAL A 397 -0.37 -9.30 -4.32
N PHE A 398 -0.71 -10.07 -5.36
CA PHE A 398 -1.30 -11.39 -5.21
C PHE A 398 -0.23 -12.48 -5.17
N ASN A 399 -0.51 -13.56 -4.44
CA ASN A 399 0.39 -14.71 -4.37
C ASN A 399 1.85 -14.32 -4.02
N PRO A 400 2.09 -13.62 -2.89
CA PRO A 400 3.38 -13.04 -2.53
C PRO A 400 4.52 -14.08 -2.45
N TYR A 401 4.23 -15.37 -2.25
CA TYR A 401 5.22 -16.46 -2.27
C TYR A 401 6.05 -16.53 -3.56
N ARG A 402 5.61 -15.84 -4.63
CA ARG A 402 6.35 -15.77 -5.91
C ARG A 402 7.46 -14.73 -5.91
N LYS A 403 7.36 -13.73 -5.04
CA LYS A 403 8.28 -12.57 -5.02
C LYS A 403 9.05 -12.46 -3.70
N TYR A 404 8.45 -12.90 -2.59
CA TYR A 404 8.99 -12.70 -1.24
C TYR A 404 9.32 -14.03 -0.56
N PRO A 405 10.37 -14.05 0.28
CA PRO A 405 10.62 -15.19 1.17
C PRO A 405 9.48 -15.31 2.20
N LEU A 406 9.17 -16.54 2.60
CA LEU A 406 8.04 -16.79 3.51
C LEU A 406 8.20 -16.09 4.87
N CYS A 407 9.43 -15.86 5.34
CA CYS A 407 9.68 -15.14 6.59
C CYS A 407 9.22 -13.66 6.57
N ARG A 408 8.91 -13.10 5.40
CA ARG A 408 8.34 -11.75 5.23
C ARG A 408 6.82 -11.76 5.01
N ILE A 409 6.18 -12.91 5.18
CA ILE A 409 4.74 -13.06 4.97
C ILE A 409 4.15 -13.64 6.25
N ALA A 410 3.24 -12.91 6.89
CA ALA A 410 2.54 -13.43 8.06
C ALA A 410 1.70 -14.66 7.68
N PRO A 411 1.81 -15.81 8.39
CA PRO A 411 0.93 -16.94 8.17
C PRO A 411 -0.50 -16.56 8.59
N THR A 412 -1.49 -17.10 7.87
CA THR A 412 -2.87 -16.68 8.05
C THR A 412 -3.64 -17.65 8.95
N GLU A 413 -3.68 -18.94 8.63
CA GLU A 413 -4.45 -19.94 9.37
C GLU A 413 -3.81 -21.34 9.24
N ASN A 414 -4.01 -22.19 10.24
CA ASN A 414 -3.87 -23.64 10.09
C ASN A 414 -5.22 -24.20 9.60
N ASP A 415 -5.41 -24.23 8.26
CA ASP A 415 -6.62 -24.74 7.63
C ASP A 415 -6.79 -26.23 7.95
N THR A 416 -7.80 -26.59 8.73
CA THR A 416 -8.03 -27.96 9.20
C THR A 416 -9.09 -28.73 8.41
N PHE A 417 -9.88 -28.04 7.57
CA PHE A 417 -11.03 -28.65 6.91
C PHE A 417 -10.92 -28.78 5.39
N PHE A 418 -10.27 -27.83 4.72
CA PHE A 418 -10.14 -27.84 3.25
C PHE A 418 -8.72 -28.20 2.79
N ARG A 419 -7.73 -27.28 2.94
CA ARG A 419 -6.35 -27.48 2.45
C ARG A 419 -5.46 -28.25 3.42
N ARG A 420 -5.85 -28.33 4.69
CA ARG A 420 -5.25 -29.12 5.78
C ARG A 420 -3.77 -28.87 5.99
N GLN A 421 -3.42 -27.61 6.01
CA GLN A 421 -2.05 -27.14 6.22
C GLN A 421 -2.04 -25.69 6.68
N GLN A 422 -0.92 -25.22 7.17
CA GLN A 422 -0.69 -23.81 7.43
C GLN A 422 -0.71 -23.03 6.11
N LEU A 423 -1.50 -21.97 6.06
CA LEU A 423 -1.57 -21.05 4.93
C LEU A 423 -0.60 -19.91 5.16
N GLN A 424 0.36 -19.74 4.24
CA GLN A 424 1.34 -18.68 4.25
C GLN A 424 1.72 -18.31 2.81
N GLY A 425 1.50 -17.05 2.44
CA GLY A 425 1.75 -16.55 1.09
C GLY A 425 0.74 -17.03 0.03
N THR A 426 -0.22 -17.87 0.39
CA THR A 426 -1.41 -18.20 -0.40
C THR A 426 -2.65 -17.69 0.33
N VAL A 427 -3.66 -17.25 -0.45
CA VAL A 427 -4.87 -16.62 0.09
C VAL A 427 -5.59 -17.48 1.12
N HIS A 428 -6.07 -16.85 2.18
CA HIS A 428 -6.92 -17.50 3.20
C HIS A 428 -8.28 -17.92 2.63
N ASP A 429 -8.96 -17.02 1.92
CA ASP A 429 -10.29 -17.22 1.38
C ASP A 429 -10.36 -18.39 0.40
N GLU A 430 -11.30 -19.31 0.61
CA GLU A 430 -11.46 -20.52 -0.22
C GLU A 430 -11.95 -20.18 -1.62
N GLY A 431 -12.87 -19.19 -1.76
CA GLY A 431 -13.39 -18.75 -3.05
C GLY A 431 -12.30 -18.14 -3.93
N ALA A 432 -11.47 -17.27 -3.35
CA ALA A 432 -10.32 -16.70 -4.04
C ALA A 432 -9.26 -17.76 -4.38
N ALA A 433 -9.04 -18.74 -3.49
CA ALA A 433 -8.17 -19.88 -3.78
C ALA A 433 -8.65 -20.67 -5.00
N MET A 434 -9.97 -20.88 -5.15
CA MET A 434 -10.54 -21.54 -6.33
C MET A 434 -10.32 -20.76 -7.64
N LEU A 435 -10.00 -19.47 -7.56
CA LEU A 435 -9.58 -18.61 -8.68
C LEU A 435 -8.03 -18.51 -8.82
N GLY A 436 -7.28 -19.37 -8.12
CA GLY A 436 -5.82 -19.36 -8.17
C GLY A 436 -5.17 -18.29 -7.29
N GLY A 437 -5.90 -17.77 -6.30
CA GLY A 437 -5.43 -16.76 -5.36
C GLY A 437 -5.50 -15.33 -5.89
N ILE A 438 -6.08 -15.10 -7.07
CA ILE A 438 -6.23 -13.77 -7.69
C ILE A 438 -7.71 -13.49 -7.91
N SER A 439 -8.30 -12.66 -7.06
CA SER A 439 -9.71 -12.32 -7.12
C SER A 439 -9.97 -10.90 -6.61
N GLY A 440 -11.06 -10.28 -7.06
CA GLY A 440 -11.42 -8.93 -6.63
C GLY A 440 -12.00 -8.86 -5.21
N HIS A 441 -12.42 -9.99 -4.60
CA HIS A 441 -13.04 -9.99 -3.28
C HIS A 441 -12.07 -10.31 -2.14
N ALA A 442 -10.98 -11.04 -2.41
CA ALA A 442 -9.94 -11.44 -1.46
C ALA A 442 -8.67 -11.91 -2.19
N GLY A 443 -7.57 -12.09 -1.47
CA GLY A 443 -6.33 -12.66 -1.99
C GLY A 443 -5.20 -11.66 -2.21
N LEU A 444 -5.46 -10.37 -2.02
CA LEU A 444 -4.42 -9.36 -2.03
C LEU A 444 -3.62 -9.42 -0.72
N PHE A 445 -2.31 -9.25 -0.84
CA PHE A 445 -1.39 -9.04 0.26
C PHE A 445 -0.73 -7.68 0.09
N ALA A 446 -0.41 -7.01 1.19
CA ALA A 446 0.28 -5.73 1.13
C ALA A 446 1.21 -5.51 2.32
N MET A 447 2.20 -4.65 2.12
CA MET A 447 2.90 -3.93 3.18
C MET A 447 2.06 -2.73 3.62
N ALA A 448 2.10 -2.42 4.92
CA ALA A 448 1.22 -1.38 5.47
C ALA A 448 1.48 0.01 4.88
N ASN A 449 2.75 0.38 4.64
CA ASN A 449 3.10 1.66 4.04
C ASN A 449 2.56 1.83 2.62
N ASP A 450 2.61 0.78 1.81
CA ASP A 450 2.11 0.83 0.44
C ASP A 450 0.59 0.89 0.39
N LEU A 451 -0.09 0.15 1.30
CA LEU A 451 -1.53 0.27 1.42
C LEU A 451 -1.94 1.67 1.92
N LEU A 452 -1.16 2.28 2.82
CA LEU A 452 -1.41 3.65 3.27
C LEU A 452 -1.31 4.67 2.13
N LYS A 453 -0.39 4.50 1.17
CA LYS A 453 -0.32 5.35 -0.04
C LYS A 453 -1.61 5.29 -0.85
N LEU A 454 -2.21 4.09 -0.97
CA LEU A 454 -3.50 3.94 -1.64
C LEU A 454 -4.64 4.59 -0.84
N MET A 455 -4.63 4.46 0.48
CA MET A 455 -5.62 5.15 1.33
C MET A 455 -5.46 6.68 1.25
N GLU A 456 -4.23 7.15 1.13
CA GLU A 456 -3.94 8.58 0.97
C GLU A 456 -4.37 9.12 -0.39
N LEU A 457 -4.24 8.34 -1.48
CA LEU A 457 -4.84 8.65 -2.78
C LEU A 457 -6.36 8.88 -2.64
N TYR A 458 -7.05 8.03 -1.91
CA TYR A 458 -8.49 8.16 -1.67
C TYR A 458 -8.82 9.37 -0.79
N ARG A 459 -8.06 9.60 0.30
CA ARG A 459 -8.23 10.78 1.16
C ARG A 459 -8.09 12.07 0.37
N ARG A 460 -7.15 12.14 -0.57
CA ARG A 460 -6.92 13.29 -1.47
C ARG A 460 -7.86 13.32 -2.68
N MET A 461 -8.96 12.57 -2.62
CA MET A 461 -9.97 12.54 -3.68
C MET A 461 -9.38 12.22 -5.06
N GLY A 462 -8.51 11.21 -5.10
CA GLY A 462 -7.92 10.68 -6.33
C GLY A 462 -6.63 11.36 -6.79
N GLU A 463 -6.09 12.31 -6.03
CA GLU A 463 -4.80 12.98 -6.32
C GLU A 463 -3.65 12.34 -5.55
N TYR A 464 -2.51 12.07 -6.19
CA TYR A 464 -1.27 11.69 -5.54
C TYR A 464 -0.05 12.03 -6.39
N GLY A 465 1.03 12.49 -5.76
CA GLY A 465 2.26 12.86 -6.47
C GLY A 465 2.12 14.09 -7.37
N GLY A 466 1.05 14.88 -7.20
CA GLY A 466 0.69 16.03 -8.03
C GLY A 466 -0.02 15.65 -9.33
N GLU A 467 -0.58 14.43 -9.39
CA GLU A 467 -1.39 13.94 -10.52
C GLU A 467 -2.79 13.54 -10.03
N GLN A 468 -3.83 13.96 -10.76
CA GLN A 468 -5.19 13.46 -10.58
C GLN A 468 -5.28 12.08 -11.27
N ILE A 469 -5.22 11.01 -10.49
CA ILE A 469 -5.23 9.63 -10.98
C ILE A 469 -6.66 9.12 -11.18
N ILE A 470 -7.55 9.43 -10.25
CA ILE A 470 -8.99 9.14 -10.33
C ILE A 470 -9.72 10.47 -10.26
N ASP A 471 -10.70 10.70 -11.12
CA ASP A 471 -11.47 11.95 -11.14
C ASP A 471 -12.11 12.23 -9.77
N LYS A 472 -12.09 13.49 -9.35
CA LYS A 472 -12.59 13.91 -8.04
C LYS A 472 -14.09 13.65 -7.87
N ASN A 473 -14.90 13.78 -8.93
CA ASN A 473 -16.34 13.52 -8.86
C ASN A 473 -16.62 12.04 -8.75
N VAL A 474 -15.85 11.19 -9.48
CA VAL A 474 -15.90 9.73 -9.33
C VAL A 474 -15.58 9.35 -7.88
N MET A 475 -14.49 9.87 -7.31
CA MET A 475 -14.16 9.63 -5.90
C MET A 475 -15.32 10.02 -4.97
N LYS A 476 -15.90 11.21 -5.15
CA LYS A 476 -17.01 11.71 -4.34
C LYS A 476 -18.23 10.81 -4.47
N GLU A 477 -18.57 10.36 -5.67
CA GLU A 477 -19.71 9.48 -5.92
C GLU A 477 -19.51 8.13 -5.20
N TYR A 478 -18.35 7.49 -5.38
CA TYR A 478 -18.07 6.16 -4.82
C TYR A 478 -17.99 6.15 -3.29
N THR A 479 -17.57 7.26 -2.69
CA THR A 479 -17.45 7.37 -1.23
C THR A 479 -18.69 7.95 -0.55
N SER A 480 -19.71 8.37 -1.29
CA SER A 480 -20.98 8.86 -0.77
C SER A 480 -21.95 7.70 -0.46
N VAL A 481 -22.80 7.88 0.55
CA VAL A 481 -23.91 6.95 0.83
C VAL A 481 -24.87 6.96 -0.36
N GLN A 482 -25.22 5.78 -0.87
CA GLN A 482 -26.02 5.65 -2.10
C GLN A 482 -27.53 5.52 -1.82
N PHE A 483 -27.91 4.78 -0.78
CA PHE A 483 -29.31 4.42 -0.52
C PHE A 483 -29.66 4.59 0.97
N PRO A 484 -29.61 5.81 1.51
CA PRO A 484 -29.93 6.04 2.92
C PRO A 484 -31.39 5.70 3.26
N GLU A 485 -32.31 5.88 2.32
CA GLU A 485 -33.73 5.53 2.45
C GLU A 485 -33.96 4.02 2.68
N ASN A 486 -33.05 3.17 2.19
CA ASN A 486 -33.06 1.71 2.39
C ASN A 486 -32.28 1.31 3.65
N LYS A 487 -31.91 2.25 4.51
CA LYS A 487 -31.01 2.05 5.66
C LYS A 487 -29.66 1.40 5.28
N ASN A 488 -29.26 1.57 4.02
CA ASN A 488 -27.99 1.08 3.51
C ASN A 488 -26.96 2.22 3.57
N ARG A 489 -26.00 2.09 4.48
CA ARG A 489 -24.97 3.11 4.70
C ARG A 489 -23.83 3.06 3.68
N ARG A 490 -23.80 2.07 2.78
CA ARG A 490 -22.66 1.82 1.88
C ARG A 490 -22.46 2.92 0.83
N GLY A 491 -21.20 3.24 0.57
CA GLY A 491 -20.79 3.80 -0.71
C GLY A 491 -20.64 2.70 -1.76
N LEU A 492 -20.23 3.05 -2.98
CA LEU A 492 -19.94 2.05 -4.02
C LEU A 492 -18.68 1.26 -3.65
N GLY A 493 -18.87 0.10 -3.06
CA GLY A 493 -17.81 -0.78 -2.56
C GLY A 493 -17.24 -0.42 -1.19
N PHE A 494 -17.33 0.83 -0.76
CA PHE A 494 -16.81 1.28 0.53
C PHE A 494 -17.78 1.05 1.67
N ASP A 495 -17.25 0.75 2.84
CA ASP A 495 -17.97 0.79 4.11
C ASP A 495 -17.97 2.23 4.66
N LYS A 496 -19.03 2.58 5.39
CA LYS A 496 -19.23 3.92 5.95
C LYS A 496 -19.68 3.86 7.40
N PRO A 497 -19.60 4.95 8.17
CA PRO A 497 -20.19 5.00 9.50
C PRO A 497 -21.69 4.65 9.47
N LEU A 498 -22.22 4.26 10.62
CA LEU A 498 -23.67 4.14 10.80
C LEU A 498 -24.33 5.48 10.46
N LEU A 499 -25.54 5.43 9.86
CA LEU A 499 -26.24 6.66 9.42
C LEU A 499 -26.52 7.63 10.57
N ASN A 500 -26.68 7.11 11.79
CA ASN A 500 -26.88 7.87 13.02
C ASN A 500 -25.67 7.80 13.97
N ASN A 501 -24.47 7.56 13.47
CA ASN A 501 -23.26 7.28 14.26
C ASN A 501 -22.97 8.34 15.34
N GLN A 502 -23.26 9.60 15.06
CA GLN A 502 -23.01 10.73 15.97
C GLN A 502 -23.98 10.80 17.16
N GLU A 503 -25.12 10.11 17.06
CA GLU A 503 -26.16 10.08 18.09
C GLU A 503 -25.98 8.91 19.07
N LEU A 504 -25.08 7.96 18.74
CA LEU A 504 -24.88 6.73 19.50
C LEU A 504 -23.83 6.89 20.60
N GLU A 505 -23.94 6.04 21.64
CA GLU A 505 -22.86 5.86 22.61
C GLU A 505 -21.66 5.20 21.93
N GLN A 506 -20.43 5.45 22.43
CA GLN A 506 -19.18 4.95 21.86
C GLN A 506 -19.21 3.44 21.55
N LYS A 507 -19.75 2.63 22.46
CA LYS A 507 -19.81 1.16 22.31
C LYS A 507 -20.71 0.68 21.15
N ASP A 508 -21.66 1.52 20.72
CA ASP A 508 -22.67 1.19 19.71
C ASP A 508 -22.33 1.81 18.34
N THR A 509 -21.25 2.63 18.26
CA THR A 509 -20.81 3.29 17.04
C THR A 509 -20.06 2.33 16.10
N TYR A 510 -20.05 2.65 14.81
CA TYR A 510 -19.19 2.01 13.83
C TYR A 510 -18.71 3.04 12.79
N PRO A 511 -17.41 3.09 12.48
CA PRO A 511 -16.33 2.31 13.12
C PRO A 511 -16.02 2.81 14.53
N THR A 512 -16.23 4.09 14.80
CA THR A 512 -15.98 4.74 16.08
C THR A 512 -16.69 6.11 16.11
N ARG A 513 -16.87 6.69 17.29
CA ARG A 513 -17.56 7.97 17.48
C ARG A 513 -16.88 9.15 16.78
N GLY A 514 -15.54 9.14 16.74
CA GLY A 514 -14.76 10.21 16.10
C GLY A 514 -14.90 10.28 14.57
N ALA A 515 -15.39 9.22 13.94
CA ALA A 515 -15.51 9.13 12.48
C ALA A 515 -16.57 10.10 11.93
N THR A 516 -16.19 10.92 10.95
CA THR A 516 -17.15 11.83 10.31
C THR A 516 -18.07 11.09 9.33
N PRO A 517 -19.26 11.62 9.02
CA PRO A 517 -20.17 11.01 8.02
C PRO A 517 -19.52 10.82 6.64
N GLU A 518 -18.56 11.67 6.28
CA GLU A 518 -17.84 11.60 5.01
C GLU A 518 -16.80 10.48 5.01
N SER A 519 -16.38 9.98 6.18
CA SER A 519 -15.36 8.96 6.30
C SER A 519 -15.81 7.61 5.71
N PHE A 520 -14.86 6.77 5.31
CA PHE A 520 -15.10 5.50 4.67
C PHE A 520 -13.90 4.56 4.85
N GLY A 521 -14.10 3.28 4.58
CA GLY A 521 -13.05 2.29 4.70
C GLY A 521 -13.52 0.87 4.40
N HIS A 522 -12.82 -0.11 4.92
CA HIS A 522 -13.24 -1.52 4.85
C HIS A 522 -12.51 -2.36 5.91
N SER A 523 -13.13 -3.45 6.33
CA SER A 523 -12.54 -4.45 7.22
C SER A 523 -12.24 -5.75 6.48
N GLY A 524 -11.20 -6.47 6.93
CA GLY A 524 -10.85 -7.79 6.44
C GLY A 524 -11.10 -8.89 7.48
N TYR A 525 -11.54 -10.06 7.03
CA TYR A 525 -11.82 -11.21 7.88
C TYR A 525 -10.57 -11.69 8.65
N THR A 526 -9.40 -11.58 8.05
CA THR A 526 -8.12 -11.93 8.65
C THR A 526 -7.71 -11.03 9.83
N GLY A 527 -8.42 -9.92 10.03
CA GLY A 527 -8.17 -8.95 11.09
C GLY A 527 -7.70 -7.58 10.58
N THR A 528 -7.45 -7.45 9.30
CA THR A 528 -7.04 -6.20 8.66
C THR A 528 -8.16 -5.16 8.66
N PHE A 529 -7.78 -3.88 8.70
CA PHE A 529 -8.72 -2.77 8.72
C PHE A 529 -8.09 -1.52 8.13
N VAL A 530 -8.83 -0.80 7.31
CA VAL A 530 -8.43 0.50 6.78
C VAL A 530 -9.57 1.50 6.94
N TRP A 531 -9.21 2.75 7.28
CA TRP A 531 -10.19 3.82 7.41
C TRP A 531 -9.61 5.15 6.94
N ILE A 532 -10.43 5.90 6.24
CA ILE A 532 -10.08 7.19 5.65
C ILE A 532 -11.12 8.23 6.09
N ASP A 533 -10.66 9.36 6.60
CA ASP A 533 -11.53 10.48 6.92
C ASP A 533 -11.01 11.74 6.22
N PRO A 534 -11.65 12.17 5.13
CA PRO A 534 -11.21 13.34 4.37
C PRO A 534 -11.41 14.66 5.13
N VAL A 535 -12.35 14.73 6.09
CA VAL A 535 -12.64 15.94 6.88
C VAL A 535 -11.60 16.13 7.99
N LYS A 536 -11.28 15.04 8.72
CA LYS A 536 -10.24 15.04 9.75
C LYS A 536 -8.84 14.81 9.18
N GLU A 537 -8.76 14.61 7.86
CA GLU A 537 -7.55 14.36 7.10
C GLU A 537 -6.74 13.15 7.57
N ILE A 538 -7.44 12.06 7.96
CA ILE A 538 -6.86 10.82 8.49
C ILE A 538 -6.83 9.74 7.41
N SER A 539 -5.73 8.99 7.36
CA SER A 539 -5.58 7.69 6.68
C SER A 539 -5.02 6.70 7.70
N TYR A 540 -5.69 5.56 7.89
CA TYR A 540 -5.35 4.56 8.90
C TYR A 540 -5.36 3.15 8.32
N VAL A 541 -4.33 2.37 8.67
CA VAL A 541 -4.19 0.95 8.32
C VAL A 541 -3.79 0.18 9.57
N PHE A 542 -4.50 -0.92 9.82
CA PHE A 542 -4.22 -1.89 10.85
C PHE A 542 -4.10 -3.28 10.24
N PHE A 543 -2.99 -3.96 10.50
CA PHE A 543 -2.78 -5.34 10.10
C PHE A 543 -2.63 -6.25 11.30
N CYS A 544 -3.27 -7.41 11.23
CA CYS A 544 -2.98 -8.55 12.08
C CYS A 544 -3.42 -9.84 11.39
N ASN A 545 -3.01 -10.98 11.93
CA ASN A 545 -3.44 -12.30 11.49
C ASN A 545 -4.29 -13.01 12.57
N ARG A 546 -5.42 -12.37 13.00
CA ARG A 546 -6.29 -12.89 14.07
C ARG A 546 -6.74 -14.33 13.86
N VAL A 547 -6.85 -14.77 12.61
CA VAL A 547 -7.27 -16.12 12.26
C VAL A 547 -6.17 -17.17 12.45
N PHE A 548 -4.97 -16.76 12.86
CA PHE A 548 -3.91 -17.69 13.22
C PHE A 548 -3.97 -18.07 14.71
N PRO A 549 -3.92 -19.36 15.08
CA PRO A 549 -3.88 -20.52 14.20
C PRO A 549 -5.27 -20.96 13.70
N THR A 550 -6.37 -20.36 14.19
CA THR A 550 -7.75 -20.75 13.85
C THR A 550 -8.65 -19.54 13.67
N ARG A 551 -9.55 -19.62 12.69
CA ARG A 551 -10.58 -18.61 12.42
C ARG A 551 -11.62 -18.46 13.55
N ASN A 552 -11.70 -19.41 14.48
CA ASN A 552 -12.62 -19.39 15.61
C ASN A 552 -12.15 -18.48 16.76
N ASN A 553 -11.39 -17.42 16.43
CA ASN A 553 -10.90 -16.44 17.39
C ASN A 553 -11.59 -15.09 17.17
N ASP A 554 -12.56 -14.75 18.00
CA ASP A 554 -13.33 -13.51 17.89
C ASP A 554 -12.87 -12.39 18.85
N ARG A 555 -11.80 -12.63 19.66
CA ARG A 555 -11.29 -11.68 20.67
C ARG A 555 -10.92 -10.31 20.11
N LEU A 556 -10.47 -10.25 18.84
CA LEU A 556 -10.20 -8.97 18.18
C LEU A 556 -11.46 -8.10 18.10
N TYR A 557 -12.61 -8.73 17.86
CA TYR A 557 -13.91 -8.06 17.75
C TYR A 557 -14.49 -7.76 19.14
N ASP A 558 -14.42 -8.73 20.07
CA ASP A 558 -14.91 -8.58 21.45
C ASP A 558 -14.23 -7.41 22.16
N LEU A 559 -12.95 -7.20 21.89
CA LEU A 559 -12.13 -6.11 22.48
C LEU A 559 -12.15 -4.83 21.65
N ASN A 560 -12.79 -4.80 20.47
CA ASN A 560 -12.88 -3.65 19.58
C ASN A 560 -11.52 -2.98 19.24
N ILE A 561 -10.40 -3.70 19.30
CA ILE A 561 -9.05 -3.11 19.24
C ILE A 561 -8.83 -2.20 18.04
N ARG A 562 -9.28 -2.62 16.85
CA ARG A 562 -9.09 -1.85 15.60
C ARG A 562 -9.77 -0.48 15.64
N THR A 563 -10.97 -0.46 16.17
CA THR A 563 -11.84 0.72 16.26
C THR A 563 -11.47 1.60 17.45
N GLU A 564 -10.99 1.01 18.57
CA GLU A 564 -10.44 1.76 19.70
C GLU A 564 -9.09 2.43 19.35
N ILE A 565 -8.23 1.78 18.54
CA ILE A 565 -7.03 2.43 18.00
C ILE A 565 -7.42 3.59 17.09
N LEU A 566 -8.43 3.41 16.21
CA LEU A 566 -8.93 4.49 15.38
C LEU A 566 -9.50 5.64 16.23
N GLN A 567 -10.28 5.34 17.30
CA GLN A 567 -10.75 6.38 18.23
C GLN A 567 -9.58 7.13 18.87
N THR A 568 -8.53 6.41 19.26
CA THR A 568 -7.32 7.03 19.84
C THR A 568 -6.67 8.02 18.86
N ILE A 569 -6.68 7.71 17.56
CA ILE A 569 -6.17 8.64 16.52
C ILE A 569 -7.00 9.93 16.52
N TYR A 570 -8.34 9.84 16.58
CA TYR A 570 -9.20 11.03 16.70
C TYR A 570 -8.97 11.79 18.02
N ASP A 571 -8.90 11.08 19.16
CA ASP A 571 -8.69 11.68 20.50
C ASP A 571 -7.36 12.40 20.64
N SER A 572 -6.36 12.05 19.83
CA SER A 572 -5.05 12.69 19.87
C SER A 572 -4.99 14.03 19.13
N ILE A 573 -6.03 14.39 18.41
CA ILE A 573 -6.14 15.66 17.68
C ILE A 573 -6.45 16.77 18.68
N TYR A 574 -5.71 17.90 18.59
CA TYR A 574 -5.90 19.07 19.46
C TYR A 574 -6.04 20.41 18.69
N ASP A 575 -6.07 20.43 17.34
CA ASP A 575 -6.27 21.61 16.48
C ASP A 575 -7.68 21.69 15.87
#